data_9a14d9aa6836f613dadea44dca08fdb4
#
_entry.id   9a14d9aa6836f613dadea44dca08fdb4
#
_cell.length_a   1.000
_cell.length_b   1.000
_cell.length_c   1.000
_cell.angle_alpha   90.00
_cell.angle_beta   90.00
_cell.angle_gamma   90.00
#
_symmetry.space_group_name_H-M   'P 1'
#
loop_
_entity.id
_entity.type
_entity.pdbx_description
1 polymer ?
#
loop_
_entity_poly.entity_id
_entity_poly.type
_entity_poly.pdbx_seq_one_letter_code
_entity_poly.pdbx_strand_id
1 'polypeptide(L)'
;EEYAENQDQLLNALNIIRANGIKLEVTFNTELNAAELEQGIEYILKNSIDPEEIVCMNSSVQVLKKAFPKAKLISSFCNGYDNVEDGFHAIVLGQQYLRDESKRREWVDKGYEVILLLNNGCSFECMHKKCNSRVCSALYENSRKQYDEEEIYAIQSFFPTELKVLLERDRASDNYIFKISNRPLGLEYTKKVLDAYSTLAQYTETDFDNNPKKYALFGALTELCRRIDKYHYPRIMEIKRSLMKDM
;
A
#
# COMPACT_ATOMS: atom_id res chain seq x y z
N GLU A 1 20.74 -13.49 7.04
CA GLU A 1 22.19 -13.10 6.94
C GLU A 1 22.33 -11.64 6.50
N GLU A 2 21.60 -11.13 5.53
CA GLU A 2 21.64 -9.70 5.10
C GLU A 2 21.30 -8.70 6.24
N TYR A 3 20.50 -9.10 7.21
CA TYR A 3 20.09 -8.22 8.32
C TYR A 3 21.16 -8.06 9.40
N ALA A 4 22.08 -8.99 9.55
CA ALA A 4 23.14 -8.92 10.55
C ALA A 4 24.26 -7.93 10.18
N GLU A 5 24.50 -7.73 8.89
CA GLU A 5 25.56 -6.83 8.38
C GLU A 5 25.21 -5.34 8.51
N ASN A 6 23.92 -5.00 8.77
CA ASN A 6 23.43 -3.63 8.81
C ASN A 6 22.80 -3.24 10.17
N GLN A 7 23.15 -3.92 11.25
CA GLN A 7 22.56 -3.65 12.57
C GLN A 7 22.76 -2.20 13.03
N ASP A 8 23.94 -1.63 12.83
CA ASP A 8 24.22 -0.23 13.21
C ASP A 8 23.41 0.75 12.38
N GLN A 9 23.19 0.47 11.10
CA GLN A 9 22.34 1.30 10.24
C GLN A 9 20.88 1.23 10.66
N LEU A 10 20.39 0.04 11.02
CA LEU A 10 19.04 -0.14 11.54
C LEU A 10 18.84 0.63 12.85
N LEU A 11 19.75 0.50 13.80
CA LEU A 11 19.68 1.20 15.09
C LEU A 11 19.74 2.72 14.90
N ASN A 12 20.57 3.21 13.99
CA ASN A 12 20.61 4.62 13.64
C ASN A 12 19.28 5.11 13.02
N ALA A 13 18.71 4.34 12.09
CA ALA A 13 17.40 4.66 11.49
C ALA A 13 16.28 4.70 12.55
N LEU A 14 16.25 3.75 13.47
CA LEU A 14 15.30 3.71 14.59
C LEU A 14 15.44 4.92 15.50
N ASN A 15 16.67 5.34 15.79
CA ASN A 15 16.93 6.56 16.58
C ASN A 15 16.44 7.81 15.88
N ILE A 16 16.63 7.93 14.57
CA ILE A 16 16.11 9.04 13.76
C ILE A 16 14.57 9.06 13.79
N ILE A 17 13.92 7.92 13.60
CA ILE A 17 12.46 7.77 13.63
C ILE A 17 11.93 8.25 14.98
N ARG A 18 12.50 7.76 16.09
CA ARG A 18 12.11 8.13 17.45
C ARG A 18 12.32 9.61 17.75
N ALA A 19 13.49 10.15 17.37
CA ALA A 19 13.83 11.56 17.59
C ALA A 19 12.90 12.54 16.87
N ASN A 20 12.27 12.10 15.78
CA ASN A 20 11.31 12.89 15.01
C ASN A 20 9.85 12.59 15.37
N GLY A 21 9.57 11.79 16.39
CA GLY A 21 8.20 11.44 16.79
C GLY A 21 7.41 10.67 15.73
N ILE A 22 8.12 9.97 14.83
CA ILE A 22 7.51 9.16 13.77
C ILE A 22 7.16 7.80 14.36
N LYS A 23 5.92 7.36 14.15
CA LYS A 23 5.47 6.02 14.57
C LYS A 23 6.20 4.93 13.81
N LEU A 24 6.56 3.89 14.51
CA LEU A 24 7.20 2.71 13.94
C LEU A 24 6.18 1.62 13.63
N GLU A 25 6.02 1.31 12.36
CA GLU A 25 5.26 0.15 11.88
C GLU A 25 6.22 -1.00 11.55
N VAL A 26 5.96 -2.17 12.10
CA VAL A 26 6.64 -3.43 11.76
C VAL A 26 5.70 -4.33 10.96
N THR A 27 6.23 -5.03 9.97
CA THR A 27 5.41 -5.80 9.03
C THR A 27 5.72 -7.29 9.07
N PHE A 28 4.73 -8.11 9.42
CA PHE A 28 4.66 -9.57 9.33
C PHE A 28 3.58 -9.99 8.32
N ASN A 29 3.70 -9.55 7.07
CA ASN A 29 2.65 -9.65 6.06
C ASN A 29 2.70 -10.90 5.18
N THR A 30 3.41 -11.94 5.62
CA THR A 30 3.44 -13.26 4.97
C THR A 30 3.02 -14.34 5.96
N GLU A 31 2.52 -15.46 5.44
CA GLU A 31 2.30 -16.63 6.29
C GLU A 31 3.65 -17.14 6.80
N LEU A 32 3.84 -17.04 8.10
CA LEU A 32 5.01 -17.51 8.82
C LEU A 32 4.65 -18.79 9.59
N ASN A 33 5.57 -19.74 9.65
CA ASN A 33 5.44 -20.81 10.60
C ASN A 33 5.80 -20.34 12.04
N ALA A 34 5.51 -21.15 13.04
CA ALA A 34 5.71 -20.74 14.44
C ALA A 34 7.15 -20.35 14.76
N ALA A 35 8.14 -21.07 14.21
CA ALA A 35 9.55 -20.79 14.45
C ALA A 35 10.01 -19.48 13.77
N GLU A 36 9.55 -19.21 12.54
CA GLU A 36 9.84 -17.94 11.83
C GLU A 36 9.23 -16.76 12.58
N LEU A 37 8.00 -16.90 13.08
CA LEU A 37 7.33 -15.85 13.85
C LEU A 37 8.04 -15.59 15.17
N GLU A 38 8.43 -16.65 15.91
CA GLU A 38 9.17 -16.56 17.16
C GLU A 38 10.52 -15.87 16.95
N GLN A 39 11.27 -16.27 15.92
CA GLN A 39 12.53 -15.65 15.56
C GLN A 39 12.39 -14.15 15.26
N GLY A 40 11.32 -13.76 14.52
CA GLY A 40 11.04 -12.36 14.25
C GLY A 40 10.73 -11.56 15.51
N ILE A 41 9.93 -12.13 16.42
CA ILE A 41 9.62 -11.53 17.73
C ILE A 41 10.88 -11.37 18.58
N GLU A 42 11.69 -12.42 18.69
CA GLU A 42 12.96 -12.39 19.43
C GLU A 42 13.90 -11.31 18.90
N TYR A 43 14.00 -11.19 17.57
CA TYR A 43 14.82 -10.15 16.95
C TYR A 43 14.36 -8.74 17.34
N ILE A 44 13.05 -8.47 17.32
CA ILE A 44 12.46 -7.18 17.70
C ILE A 44 12.76 -6.89 19.17
N LEU A 45 12.51 -7.84 20.06
CA LEU A 45 12.75 -7.70 21.51
C LEU A 45 14.22 -7.51 21.84
N LYS A 46 15.10 -8.31 21.25
CA LYS A 46 16.56 -8.23 21.45
C LYS A 46 17.15 -6.88 21.06
N ASN A 47 16.61 -6.26 20.02
CA ASN A 47 17.07 -4.95 19.55
C ASN A 47 16.31 -3.78 20.20
N SER A 48 15.50 -4.04 21.23
CA SER A 48 14.68 -3.03 21.92
C SER A 48 13.82 -2.20 20.96
N ILE A 49 13.32 -2.85 19.92
CA ILE A 49 12.37 -2.24 18.98
C ILE A 49 11.00 -2.28 19.65
N ASP A 50 10.39 -1.11 19.84
CA ASP A 50 9.05 -0.97 20.43
C ASP A 50 8.11 -0.47 19.32
N PRO A 51 7.44 -1.36 18.58
CA PRO A 51 6.55 -0.96 17.49
C PRO A 51 5.24 -0.41 18.05
N GLU A 52 4.81 0.74 17.56
CA GLU A 52 3.47 1.26 17.82
C GLU A 52 2.42 0.54 16.98
N GLU A 53 2.81 0.06 15.80
CA GLU A 53 1.90 -0.60 14.86
C GLU A 53 2.56 -1.86 14.27
N ILE A 54 1.76 -2.91 14.10
CA ILE A 54 2.20 -4.18 13.50
C ILE A 54 1.21 -4.63 12.44
N VAL A 55 1.65 -4.67 11.18
CA VAL A 55 0.87 -5.28 10.08
C VAL A 55 1.12 -6.77 10.06
N CYS A 56 0.06 -7.59 10.15
CA CYS A 56 0.23 -9.03 10.21
C CYS A 56 -0.89 -9.83 9.55
N MET A 57 -0.62 -11.13 9.42
CA MET A 57 -1.60 -12.13 8.99
C MET A 57 -2.49 -12.55 10.17
N ASN A 58 -3.71 -13.02 9.88
CA ASN A 58 -4.64 -13.55 10.88
C ASN A 58 -3.99 -14.61 11.78
N SER A 59 -3.24 -15.53 11.18
CA SER A 59 -2.55 -16.62 11.90
C SER A 59 -1.58 -16.14 12.99
N SER A 60 -1.13 -14.89 12.93
CA SER A 60 -0.13 -14.32 13.84
C SER A 60 -0.71 -13.43 14.93
N VAL A 61 -2.02 -13.07 14.85
CA VAL A 61 -2.67 -12.07 15.72
C VAL A 61 -2.48 -12.38 17.20
N GLN A 62 -2.82 -13.59 17.63
CA GLN A 62 -2.81 -13.95 19.05
C GLN A 62 -1.40 -13.95 19.64
N VAL A 63 -0.42 -14.40 18.85
CA VAL A 63 1.00 -14.46 19.27
C VAL A 63 1.56 -13.05 19.38
N LEU A 64 1.32 -12.21 18.37
CA LEU A 64 1.81 -10.82 18.33
C LEU A 64 1.15 -9.95 19.40
N LYS A 65 -0.15 -10.12 19.63
CA LYS A 65 -0.86 -9.41 20.71
C LYS A 65 -0.30 -9.73 22.09
N LYS A 66 0.13 -10.97 22.31
CA LYS A 66 0.77 -11.39 23.56
C LYS A 66 2.19 -10.83 23.69
N ALA A 67 2.97 -10.84 22.61
CA ALA A 67 4.35 -10.34 22.60
C ALA A 67 4.43 -8.80 22.68
N PHE A 68 3.49 -8.10 22.02
CA PHE A 68 3.44 -6.64 21.92
C PHE A 68 2.06 -6.10 22.33
N PRO A 69 1.69 -6.15 23.62
CA PRO A 69 0.32 -5.84 24.07
C PRO A 69 -0.08 -4.37 23.86
N LYS A 70 0.88 -3.48 23.65
CA LYS A 70 0.64 -2.05 23.41
C LYS A 70 0.54 -1.70 21.93
N ALA A 71 1.05 -2.55 21.04
CA ALA A 71 1.03 -2.30 19.62
C ALA A 71 -0.39 -2.44 19.05
N LYS A 72 -0.75 -1.54 18.14
CA LYS A 72 -1.97 -1.67 17.35
C LYS A 72 -1.72 -2.68 16.24
N LEU A 73 -2.54 -3.72 16.17
CA LEU A 73 -2.47 -4.71 15.11
C LEU A 73 -3.26 -4.24 13.90
N ILE A 74 -2.67 -4.37 12.73
CA ILE A 74 -3.22 -3.97 11.44
C ILE A 74 -3.34 -5.21 10.55
N SER A 75 -4.53 -5.47 10.02
CA SER A 75 -4.75 -6.57 9.10
C SER A 75 -4.06 -6.29 7.77
N SER A 76 -3.16 -7.19 7.36
CA SER A 76 -2.54 -7.14 6.04
C SER A 76 -3.58 -7.34 4.94
N PHE A 77 -3.44 -6.63 3.80
CA PHE A 77 -4.25 -6.91 2.61
C PHE A 77 -4.12 -8.36 2.11
N CYS A 78 -3.07 -9.05 2.52
CA CYS A 78 -2.84 -10.46 2.22
C CYS A 78 -3.84 -11.41 2.91
N ASN A 79 -4.54 -10.96 3.96
CA ASN A 79 -5.61 -11.74 4.59
C ASN A 79 -6.84 -11.90 3.69
N GLY A 80 -7.02 -10.99 2.73
CA GLY A 80 -8.23 -10.88 1.92
C GLY A 80 -9.32 -10.07 2.62
N TYR A 81 -10.22 -9.50 1.82
CA TYR A 81 -11.25 -8.58 2.29
C TYR A 81 -12.24 -9.24 3.28
N ASP A 82 -12.71 -10.44 2.95
CA ASP A 82 -13.77 -11.11 3.70
C ASP A 82 -13.24 -11.98 4.86
N ASN A 83 -11.95 -11.94 5.14
CA ASN A 83 -11.29 -12.87 6.06
C ASN A 83 -10.44 -12.14 7.11
N VAL A 84 -10.98 -11.05 7.66
CA VAL A 84 -10.34 -10.31 8.76
C VAL A 84 -10.89 -10.82 10.08
N GLU A 85 -10.02 -11.36 10.92
CA GLU A 85 -10.36 -11.83 12.26
C GLU A 85 -10.45 -10.69 13.28
N ASP A 86 -11.09 -10.96 14.41
CA ASP A 86 -11.16 -10.02 15.51
C ASP A 86 -9.77 -9.73 16.11
N GLY A 87 -9.61 -8.50 16.59
CA GLY A 87 -8.39 -8.09 17.29
C GLY A 87 -7.49 -7.14 16.52
N PHE A 88 -7.83 -6.81 15.28
CA PHE A 88 -7.21 -5.73 14.54
C PHE A 88 -7.82 -4.37 14.88
N HIS A 89 -7.00 -3.33 14.79
CA HIS A 89 -7.40 -1.94 14.93
C HIS A 89 -7.67 -1.28 13.57
N ALA A 90 -6.90 -1.67 12.57
CA ALA A 90 -7.00 -1.15 11.22
C ALA A 90 -6.92 -2.28 10.19
N ILE A 91 -7.36 -1.99 8.98
CA ILE A 91 -7.31 -2.91 7.85
C ILE A 91 -6.63 -2.25 6.65
N VAL A 92 -5.73 -2.98 5.98
CA VAL A 92 -5.15 -2.56 4.71
C VAL A 92 -6.01 -3.10 3.58
N LEU A 93 -6.59 -2.21 2.79
CA LEU A 93 -7.39 -2.59 1.62
C LEU A 93 -6.49 -2.76 0.38
N GLY A 94 -6.77 -3.82 -0.37
CA GLY A 94 -6.16 -4.08 -1.66
C GLY A 94 -6.64 -3.10 -2.74
N GLN A 95 -5.93 -3.06 -3.86
CA GLN A 95 -6.18 -2.14 -4.99
C GLN A 95 -7.61 -2.20 -5.54
N GLN A 96 -8.20 -3.38 -5.56
CA GLN A 96 -9.56 -3.60 -6.07
C GLN A 96 -10.63 -2.81 -5.30
N TYR A 97 -10.37 -2.46 -4.04
CA TYR A 97 -11.33 -1.77 -3.18
C TYR A 97 -11.06 -0.26 -3.04
N LEU A 98 -9.93 0.24 -3.55
CA LEU A 98 -9.59 1.65 -3.44
C LEU A 98 -10.64 2.58 -4.09
N ARG A 99 -11.27 2.12 -5.17
CA ARG A 99 -12.28 2.89 -5.92
C ARG A 99 -13.72 2.55 -5.53
N ASP A 100 -13.92 1.54 -4.70
CA ASP A 100 -15.25 1.11 -4.22
C ASP A 100 -15.56 1.77 -2.87
N GLU A 101 -16.34 2.87 -2.89
CA GLU A 101 -16.73 3.61 -1.70
C GLU A 101 -17.50 2.70 -0.72
N SER A 102 -18.39 1.83 -1.22
CA SER A 102 -19.22 0.98 -0.37
C SER A 102 -18.37 0.02 0.44
N LYS A 103 -17.32 -0.50 -0.18
CA LYS A 103 -16.37 -1.43 0.46
C LYS A 103 -15.44 -0.75 1.45
N ARG A 104 -15.02 0.48 1.16
CA ARG A 104 -14.24 1.27 2.13
C ARG A 104 -15.09 1.59 3.36
N ARG A 105 -16.32 2.07 3.15
CA ARG A 105 -17.26 2.42 4.23
C ARG A 105 -17.66 1.24 5.10
N GLU A 106 -17.85 0.06 4.51
CA GLU A 106 -18.19 -1.15 5.25
C GLU A 106 -17.24 -1.38 6.45
N TRP A 107 -15.94 -1.13 6.25
CA TRP A 107 -14.94 -1.30 7.31
C TRP A 107 -14.91 -0.12 8.30
N VAL A 108 -15.12 1.10 7.83
CA VAL A 108 -15.26 2.27 8.71
C VAL A 108 -16.47 2.11 9.61
N ASP A 109 -17.60 1.66 9.07
CA ASP A 109 -18.84 1.44 9.82
C ASP A 109 -18.71 0.31 10.87
N LYS A 110 -17.81 -0.64 10.62
CA LYS A 110 -17.40 -1.67 11.61
C LYS A 110 -16.43 -1.15 12.67
N GLY A 111 -16.00 0.11 12.59
CA GLY A 111 -15.11 0.75 13.56
C GLY A 111 -13.60 0.58 13.30
N TYR A 112 -13.21 0.16 12.10
CA TYR A 112 -11.80 0.04 11.73
C TYR A 112 -11.26 1.33 11.10
N GLU A 113 -10.00 1.65 11.38
CA GLU A 113 -9.24 2.55 10.52
C GLU A 113 -8.93 1.83 9.19
N VAL A 114 -9.07 2.52 8.07
CA VAL A 114 -8.88 1.95 6.73
C VAL A 114 -7.61 2.49 6.11
N ILE A 115 -6.67 1.60 5.78
CA ILE A 115 -5.39 1.94 5.16
C ILE A 115 -5.48 1.65 3.65
N LEU A 116 -5.26 2.68 2.84
CA LEU A 116 -5.30 2.63 1.38
C LEU A 116 -3.90 2.64 0.80
N LEU A 117 -3.56 1.62 0.00
CA LEU A 117 -2.26 1.51 -0.67
C LEU A 117 -2.28 2.30 -1.98
N LEU A 118 -1.68 3.49 -2.01
CA LEU A 118 -1.78 4.41 -3.15
C LEU A 118 -1.05 3.94 -4.41
N ASN A 119 0.12 3.34 -4.28
CA ASN A 119 0.97 2.95 -5.40
C ASN A 119 1.35 1.46 -5.35
N ASN A 120 0.42 0.63 -4.96
CA ASN A 120 0.64 -0.82 -4.92
C ASN A 120 0.52 -1.39 -6.33
N GLY A 121 1.54 -2.11 -6.81
CA GLY A 121 1.54 -2.75 -8.12
C GLY A 121 0.65 -4.00 -8.27
N CYS A 122 -0.31 -4.21 -7.37
CA CYS A 122 -1.25 -5.34 -7.47
C CYS A 122 -2.26 -5.13 -8.58
N SER A 123 -2.61 -6.20 -9.28
CA SER A 123 -3.67 -6.17 -10.27
C SER A 123 -5.03 -5.99 -9.60
N PHE A 124 -5.85 -5.18 -10.24
CA PHE A 124 -7.28 -5.09 -10.00
C PHE A 124 -7.91 -6.48 -10.23
N GLU A 125 -8.95 -6.81 -9.49
CA GLU A 125 -9.60 -8.13 -9.60
C GLU A 125 -8.67 -9.33 -9.42
N CYS A 126 -7.66 -9.20 -8.56
CA CYS A 126 -6.86 -10.35 -8.18
C CYS A 126 -7.80 -11.46 -7.65
N MET A 127 -7.89 -12.57 -8.38
CA MET A 127 -8.76 -13.70 -8.05
C MET A 127 -8.35 -14.43 -6.77
N HIS A 128 -7.22 -14.08 -6.19
CA HIS A 128 -6.78 -14.68 -4.93
C HIS A 128 -7.47 -14.01 -3.76
N LYS A 129 -8.36 -14.75 -3.14
CA LYS A 129 -8.98 -14.37 -1.86
C LYS A 129 -7.96 -14.17 -0.75
N LYS A 130 -6.77 -14.76 -0.89
CA LYS A 130 -5.65 -14.69 0.03
C LYS A 130 -4.38 -14.42 -0.76
N CYS A 131 -3.74 -13.29 -0.54
CA CYS A 131 -2.51 -12.95 -1.24
C CYS A 131 -1.36 -13.82 -0.75
N ASN A 132 -0.69 -14.49 -1.68
CA ASN A 132 0.61 -15.08 -1.43
C ASN A 132 1.64 -14.37 -2.31
N SER A 133 2.37 -13.43 -1.74
CA SER A 133 3.35 -12.62 -2.45
C SER A 133 4.43 -13.44 -3.19
N ARG A 134 4.66 -14.68 -2.77
CA ARG A 134 5.60 -15.60 -3.42
C ARG A 134 5.13 -16.10 -4.79
N VAL A 135 3.85 -15.89 -5.15
CA VAL A 135 3.22 -16.38 -6.39
C VAL A 135 2.76 -15.23 -7.29
N CYS A 136 3.07 -13.99 -6.94
CA CYS A 136 2.53 -12.80 -7.59
C CYS A 136 2.92 -12.65 -9.07
N SER A 137 4.07 -13.19 -9.49
CA SER A 137 4.49 -13.18 -10.89
C SER A 137 3.55 -13.98 -11.80
N ALA A 138 3.06 -15.12 -11.34
CA ALA A 138 2.10 -15.94 -12.10
C ALA A 138 0.74 -15.24 -12.22
N LEU A 139 0.36 -14.42 -11.23
CA LEU A 139 -0.88 -13.65 -11.23
C LEU A 139 -0.84 -12.47 -12.19
N TYR A 140 0.30 -11.83 -12.31
CA TYR A 140 0.52 -10.76 -13.26
C TYR A 140 0.35 -11.23 -14.71
N GLU A 141 0.82 -12.42 -15.03
CA GLU A 141 0.62 -13.03 -16.34
C GLU A 141 -0.85 -13.36 -16.63
N ASN A 142 -1.63 -13.74 -15.63
CA ASN A 142 -3.05 -14.00 -15.79
C ASN A 142 -3.87 -12.72 -15.97
N SER A 143 -3.51 -11.63 -15.29
CA SER A 143 -4.13 -10.32 -15.50
C SER A 143 -3.89 -9.77 -16.90
N ARG A 144 -2.70 -10.00 -17.47
CA ARG A 144 -2.37 -9.63 -18.86
C ARG A 144 -3.22 -10.32 -19.93
N LYS A 145 -3.85 -11.43 -19.60
CA LYS A 145 -4.77 -12.13 -20.52
C LYS A 145 -6.17 -11.53 -20.54
N GLN A 146 -6.51 -10.76 -19.52
CA GLN A 146 -7.84 -10.23 -19.28
C GLN A 146 -7.96 -8.74 -19.63
N TYR A 147 -6.87 -7.99 -19.48
CA TYR A 147 -6.82 -6.54 -19.70
C TYR A 147 -5.67 -6.19 -20.65
N ASP A 148 -5.84 -5.13 -21.41
CA ASP A 148 -4.72 -4.56 -22.18
C ASP A 148 -3.70 -3.87 -21.24
N GLU A 149 -2.54 -3.54 -21.78
CA GLU A 149 -1.44 -3.01 -20.98
C GLU A 149 -1.79 -1.65 -20.37
N GLU A 150 -2.50 -0.82 -21.09
CA GLU A 150 -2.96 0.50 -20.65
C GLU A 150 -4.00 0.39 -19.53
N GLU A 151 -4.91 -0.58 -19.63
CA GLU A 151 -5.89 -0.86 -18.58
C GLU A 151 -5.21 -1.31 -17.29
N ILE A 152 -4.26 -2.25 -17.40
CA ILE A 152 -3.48 -2.70 -16.24
C ILE A 152 -2.80 -1.52 -15.55
N TYR A 153 -2.14 -0.65 -16.30
CA TYR A 153 -1.44 0.50 -15.75
C TYR A 153 -2.38 1.53 -15.12
N ALA A 154 -3.51 1.80 -15.76
CA ALA A 154 -4.51 2.72 -15.21
C ALA A 154 -5.06 2.23 -13.87
N ILE A 155 -5.29 0.93 -13.75
CA ILE A 155 -5.93 0.31 -12.59
C ILE A 155 -4.95 0.17 -11.41
N GLN A 156 -3.70 -0.21 -11.67
CA GLN A 156 -2.70 -0.52 -10.64
C GLN A 156 -2.18 0.69 -9.86
N SER A 157 -2.32 1.89 -10.37
CA SER A 157 -1.88 3.10 -9.68
C SER A 157 -3.06 3.97 -9.30
N PHE A 158 -3.04 4.48 -8.09
CA PHE A 158 -4.01 5.47 -7.64
C PHE A 158 -3.36 6.84 -7.73
N PHE A 159 -3.80 7.66 -8.67
CA PHE A 159 -3.14 8.94 -8.95
C PHE A 159 -3.48 10.02 -7.93
N PRO A 160 -2.64 11.06 -7.80
CA PRO A 160 -2.96 12.23 -6.99
C PRO A 160 -4.33 12.85 -7.30
N THR A 161 -4.73 12.88 -8.57
CA THR A 161 -6.07 13.35 -8.99
C THR A 161 -7.19 12.47 -8.48
N GLU A 162 -7.02 11.16 -8.49
CA GLU A 162 -8.00 10.21 -7.94
C GLU A 162 -8.09 10.35 -6.42
N LEU A 163 -6.95 10.53 -5.74
CA LEU A 163 -6.94 10.79 -4.30
C LEU A 163 -7.69 12.08 -3.95
N LYS A 164 -7.50 13.14 -4.73
CA LYS A 164 -8.23 14.39 -4.56
C LYS A 164 -9.74 14.17 -4.68
N VAL A 165 -10.20 13.47 -5.72
CA VAL A 165 -11.61 13.14 -5.92
C VAL A 165 -12.16 12.33 -4.74
N LEU A 166 -11.41 11.34 -4.24
CA LEU A 166 -11.80 10.56 -3.07
C LEU A 166 -11.97 11.45 -1.84
N LEU A 167 -10.99 12.31 -1.54
CA LEU A 167 -11.04 13.20 -0.39
C LEU A 167 -12.18 14.22 -0.45
N GLU A 168 -12.56 14.65 -1.64
CA GLU A 168 -13.64 15.61 -1.84
C GLU A 168 -15.04 14.97 -1.77
N ARG A 169 -15.19 13.73 -2.18
CA ARG A 169 -16.48 13.05 -2.32
C ARG A 169 -16.81 12.08 -1.20
N ASP A 170 -15.82 11.37 -0.69
CA ASP A 170 -16.02 10.35 0.32
C ASP A 170 -16.07 10.96 1.73
N ARG A 171 -17.26 10.93 2.35
CA ARG A 171 -17.49 11.47 3.70
C ARG A 171 -16.74 10.72 4.80
N ALA A 172 -16.30 9.52 4.52
CA ALA A 172 -15.51 8.70 5.45
C ALA A 172 -14.00 8.97 5.34
N SER A 173 -13.57 9.89 4.47
CA SER A 173 -12.16 10.14 4.15
C SER A 173 -11.28 10.47 5.37
N ASP A 174 -11.85 11.04 6.42
CA ASP A 174 -11.13 11.34 7.68
C ASP A 174 -10.69 10.06 8.43
N ASN A 175 -11.27 8.90 8.10
CA ASN A 175 -10.91 7.61 8.67
C ASN A 175 -9.92 6.82 7.81
N TYR A 176 -9.39 7.44 6.75
CA TYR A 176 -8.46 6.78 5.84
C TYR A 176 -7.02 7.18 6.14
N ILE A 177 -6.16 6.16 6.14
CA ILE A 177 -4.70 6.32 6.20
C ILE A 177 -4.14 5.98 4.81
N PHE A 178 -3.35 6.86 4.23
CA PHE A 178 -2.76 6.65 2.92
C PHE A 178 -1.34 6.11 3.06
N LYS A 179 -1.11 4.93 2.48
CA LYS A 179 0.18 4.22 2.57
C LYS A 179 0.86 4.17 1.22
N ILE A 180 2.13 4.59 1.18
CA ILE A 180 2.99 4.43 0.02
C ILE A 180 3.65 3.06 0.06
N SER A 181 3.46 2.29 -1.01
CA SER A 181 4.07 0.98 -1.25
C SER A 181 5.33 1.10 -2.12
N ASN A 182 5.87 -0.06 -2.54
CA ASN A 182 6.99 -0.16 -3.49
C ASN A 182 8.26 0.58 -3.08
N ARG A 183 8.47 0.74 -1.77
CA ARG A 183 9.67 1.37 -1.18
C ARG A 183 11.01 0.69 -1.55
N PRO A 184 11.05 -0.63 -1.87
CA PRO A 184 12.28 -1.28 -2.35
C PRO A 184 12.86 -0.69 -3.64
N LEU A 185 12.12 0.14 -4.37
CA LEU A 185 12.63 0.88 -5.53
C LEU A 185 13.62 2.01 -5.18
N GLY A 186 13.85 2.21 -3.90
CA GLY A 186 14.86 3.12 -3.40
C GLY A 186 14.34 4.50 -3.00
N LEU A 187 15.23 5.26 -2.37
CA LEU A 187 14.92 6.55 -1.75
C LEU A 187 14.45 7.59 -2.76
N GLU A 188 15.09 7.67 -3.92
CA GLU A 188 14.75 8.67 -4.95
C GLU A 188 13.35 8.43 -5.54
N TYR A 189 12.97 7.16 -5.71
CA TYR A 189 11.61 6.80 -6.09
C TYR A 189 10.62 7.23 -5.01
N THR A 190 10.89 6.85 -3.76
CA THR A 190 10.01 7.16 -2.62
C THR A 190 9.81 8.66 -2.46
N LYS A 191 10.86 9.47 -2.60
CA LYS A 191 10.77 10.95 -2.57
C LYS A 191 9.85 11.47 -3.66
N LYS A 192 10.04 11.03 -4.92
CA LYS A 192 9.19 11.46 -6.05
C LYS A 192 7.72 11.13 -5.83
N VAL A 193 7.43 9.95 -5.28
CA VAL A 193 6.06 9.53 -4.97
C VAL A 193 5.49 10.40 -3.83
N LEU A 194 6.25 10.64 -2.77
CA LEU A 194 5.85 11.52 -1.68
C LEU A 194 5.56 12.94 -2.18
N ASP A 195 6.46 13.51 -2.99
CA ASP A 195 6.29 14.83 -3.58
C ASP A 195 5.01 14.89 -4.42
N ALA A 196 4.74 13.85 -5.21
CA ALA A 196 3.56 13.78 -6.05
C ALA A 196 2.25 13.81 -5.24
N TYR A 197 2.19 13.05 -4.15
CA TYR A 197 0.99 13.02 -3.30
C TYR A 197 0.88 14.22 -2.36
N SER A 198 1.99 14.76 -1.86
CA SER A 198 1.98 15.95 -0.99
C SER A 198 1.59 17.22 -1.72
N THR A 199 1.80 17.29 -3.02
CA THR A 199 1.46 18.44 -3.87
C THR A 199 0.09 18.34 -4.53
N LEU A 200 -0.78 17.46 -4.04
CA LEU A 200 -2.13 17.21 -4.54
C LEU A 200 -2.95 18.47 -4.85
N ALA A 201 -2.85 19.51 -4.00
CA ALA A 201 -3.58 20.75 -4.17
C ALA A 201 -3.14 21.54 -5.43
N GLN A 202 -1.97 21.22 -5.99
CA GLN A 202 -1.40 21.90 -7.15
C GLN A 202 -1.77 21.24 -8.48
N TYR A 203 -2.36 20.03 -8.45
CA TYR A 203 -2.71 19.29 -9.66
C TYR A 203 -4.19 19.48 -10.01
N THR A 204 -4.45 19.98 -11.21
CA THR A 204 -5.79 19.98 -11.84
C THR A 204 -5.84 18.85 -12.88
N GLU A 205 -7.05 18.43 -13.29
CA GLU A 205 -7.21 17.44 -14.37
C GLU A 205 -6.45 17.83 -15.65
N THR A 206 -6.46 19.12 -15.98
CA THR A 206 -5.76 19.67 -17.14
C THR A 206 -4.24 19.64 -17.02
N ASP A 207 -3.73 19.56 -15.80
CA ASP A 207 -2.28 19.51 -15.58
C ASP A 207 -1.66 18.20 -16.03
N PHE A 208 -2.41 17.13 -16.22
CA PHE A 208 -1.91 15.85 -16.71
C PHE A 208 -1.96 15.71 -18.24
N ASP A 209 -2.66 16.60 -18.94
CA ASP A 209 -2.72 16.59 -20.39
C ASP A 209 -1.55 17.38 -21.00
N ASN A 210 -0.68 16.72 -21.75
CA ASN A 210 0.36 17.31 -22.61
C ASN A 210 1.70 17.79 -22.00
N ASN A 211 2.12 17.41 -20.82
CA ASN A 211 3.38 17.85 -20.24
C ASN A 211 4.39 16.70 -20.04
N PRO A 212 5.61 16.76 -20.64
CA PRO A 212 6.63 15.71 -20.50
C PRO A 212 7.06 15.40 -19.05
N LYS A 213 6.99 16.39 -18.16
CA LYS A 213 7.27 16.19 -16.73
C LYS A 213 6.26 15.25 -16.08
N LYS A 214 5.08 15.11 -16.64
CA LYS A 214 4.00 14.26 -16.14
C LYS A 214 4.20 12.79 -16.48
N TYR A 215 4.83 12.47 -17.59
CA TYR A 215 5.25 11.08 -17.90
C TYR A 215 6.27 10.57 -16.89
N ALA A 216 7.17 11.47 -16.44
CA ALA A 216 8.13 11.12 -15.40
C ALA A 216 7.45 10.89 -14.05
N LEU A 217 6.41 11.68 -13.74
CA LEU A 217 5.57 11.49 -12.56
C LEU A 217 4.77 10.18 -12.64
N PHE A 218 4.15 9.91 -13.79
CA PHE A 218 3.46 8.65 -14.04
C PHE A 218 4.39 7.46 -13.86
N GLY A 219 5.59 7.49 -14.45
CA GLY A 219 6.61 6.47 -14.27
C GLY A 219 7.05 6.30 -12.81
N ALA A 220 7.03 7.38 -12.02
CA ALA A 220 7.31 7.30 -10.59
C ALA A 220 6.15 6.70 -9.79
N LEU A 221 4.91 6.88 -10.21
CA LEU A 221 3.73 6.36 -9.53
C LEU A 221 3.41 4.91 -9.91
N THR A 222 3.89 4.46 -11.06
CA THR A 222 3.68 3.11 -11.56
C THR A 222 5.02 2.43 -11.83
N GLU A 223 5.42 1.53 -10.96
CA GLU A 223 6.67 0.77 -11.10
C GLU A 223 6.78 0.02 -12.44
N LEU A 224 5.64 -0.39 -12.97
CA LEU A 224 5.53 -1.19 -14.19
C LEU A 224 5.77 -0.38 -15.46
N CYS A 225 5.79 0.94 -15.37
CA CYS A 225 5.80 1.85 -16.50
C CYS A 225 7.19 2.26 -17.00
N ARG A 226 8.21 1.46 -16.80
CA ARG A 226 9.52 1.70 -17.45
C ARG A 226 9.43 1.74 -18.98
N ARG A 227 8.30 1.35 -19.57
CA ARG A 227 8.07 1.25 -21.00
C ARG A 227 6.92 2.10 -21.54
N ILE A 228 6.17 2.79 -20.66
CA ILE A 228 5.08 3.65 -21.15
C ILE A 228 5.71 4.89 -21.77
N ASP A 229 5.54 4.99 -23.06
CA ASP A 229 5.87 6.19 -23.81
C ASP A 229 4.68 7.16 -23.87
N LYS A 230 4.91 8.28 -24.55
CA LYS A 230 3.91 9.32 -24.77
C LYS A 230 2.65 8.85 -25.51
N TYR A 231 2.68 7.69 -26.18
CA TYR A 231 1.56 7.18 -26.98
C TYR A 231 0.53 6.46 -26.12
N HIS A 232 0.95 5.75 -25.08
CA HIS A 232 0.06 5.03 -24.17
C HIS A 232 -0.60 5.95 -23.12
N TYR A 233 0.06 7.03 -22.76
CA TYR A 233 -0.40 7.94 -21.71
C TYR A 233 -1.81 8.52 -21.94
N PRO A 234 -2.20 8.99 -23.14
CA PRO A 234 -3.55 9.49 -23.38
C PRO A 234 -4.64 8.46 -23.11
N ARG A 235 -4.41 7.20 -23.50
CA ARG A 235 -5.35 6.11 -23.28
C ARG A 235 -5.49 5.77 -21.79
N ILE A 236 -4.38 5.73 -21.06
CA ILE A 236 -4.37 5.54 -19.62
C ILE A 236 -5.17 6.63 -18.91
N MET A 237 -5.00 7.87 -19.29
CA MET A 237 -5.75 8.98 -18.69
C MET A 237 -7.24 8.93 -19.04
N GLU A 238 -7.60 8.46 -20.22
CA GLU A 238 -9.01 8.22 -20.59
C GLU A 238 -9.65 7.17 -19.66
N ILE A 239 -8.97 6.03 -19.46
CA ILE A 239 -9.43 4.96 -18.57
C ILE A 239 -9.57 5.50 -17.13
N LYS A 240 -8.57 6.27 -16.64
CA LYS A 240 -8.62 6.86 -15.30
C LYS A 240 -9.78 7.83 -15.12
N ARG A 241 -10.08 8.64 -16.12
CA ARG A 241 -11.27 9.52 -16.08
C ARG A 241 -12.57 8.73 -15.98
N SER A 242 -12.64 7.58 -16.65
CA SER A 242 -13.80 6.68 -16.50
C SER A 242 -13.87 6.13 -15.07
N LEU A 243 -12.78 5.62 -14.54
CA LEU A 243 -12.73 5.10 -13.17
C LEU A 243 -13.09 6.15 -12.11
N MET A 244 -12.71 7.42 -12.31
CA MET A 244 -13.05 8.51 -11.39
C MET A 244 -14.52 8.92 -11.42
N LYS A 245 -15.27 8.60 -12.47
CA LYS A 245 -16.72 8.91 -12.53
C LYS A 245 -17.51 8.04 -11.55
N ASP A 246 -17.04 6.83 -11.32
CA ASP A 246 -17.71 5.83 -10.50
C ASP A 246 -17.27 5.90 -9.01
N MET A 247 -16.30 6.74 -8.70
CA MET A 247 -15.85 7.07 -7.34
C MET A 247 -16.73 8.14 -6.70
#